data_d18f4490ec927ca732abee0e51f147f6
#
_entry.id   d18f4490ec927ca732abee0e51f147f6
#
_cell.length_a   1.000
_cell.length_b   1.000
_cell.length_c   1.000
_cell.angle_alpha   90.00
_cell.angle_beta   90.00
_cell.angle_gamma   90.00
#
_symmetry.space_group_name_H-M   'P 1'
#
loop_
_entity.id
_entity.type
_entity.pdbx_description
1 polymer ?
#
loop_
_entity_poly.entity_id
_entity_poly.type
_entity_poly.pdbx_seq_one_letter_code
_entity_poly.pdbx_strand_id
1 'polypeptide(L)'
;MTADRVRSRNGRNGRGPEEVSALDKRIIEHLQEDGRRPFTQIALELGVSEAAVRARTNRLVERGILQIVGVTDPLKLGFQQMAMVGIRCERDRLVQVAEAVGAFPEVDYVVITAGTYDVLIEVVCEDNSALLDFLAEKLRAIDG
;
A
#
# COMPACT_ATOMS: atom_id res chain seq x y z
N MET A 1 7.54 7.16 11.32
CA MET A 1 7.10 5.74 11.22
C MET A 1 7.56 5.23 9.86
N THR A 2 8.31 4.17 9.82
CA THR A 2 9.27 3.77 8.78
C THR A 2 8.59 3.41 7.46
N ALA A 3 8.99 4.11 6.39
CA ALA A 3 8.55 3.91 5.00
C ALA A 3 9.15 2.62 4.38
N ASP A 4 8.75 1.46 4.87
CA ASP A 4 9.20 0.15 4.33
C ASP A 4 8.04 -0.59 3.63
N ARG A 5 7.06 0.12 3.07
CA ARG A 5 5.79 -0.49 2.64
C ARG A 5 5.45 -0.47 1.16
N VAL A 6 6.29 0.09 0.29
CA VAL A 6 6.08 -0.03 -1.16
C VAL A 6 7.34 -0.54 -1.84
N ARG A 7 7.76 -1.76 -1.54
CA ARG A 7 8.63 -2.50 -2.45
C ARG A 7 7.77 -3.32 -3.39
N SER A 8 7.48 -2.74 -4.55
CA SER A 8 7.15 -3.51 -5.75
C SER A 8 8.30 -4.50 -6.02
N ARG A 9 8.18 -5.72 -5.51
CA ARG A 9 9.03 -6.83 -5.93
C ARG A 9 8.58 -7.33 -7.29
N ASN A 10 9.02 -6.64 -8.33
CA ASN A 10 8.99 -7.18 -9.68
C ASN A 10 10.20 -8.10 -9.88
N GLY A 11 10.24 -9.19 -9.14
CA GLY A 11 11.15 -10.32 -9.34
C GLY A 11 10.52 -11.31 -10.31
N ARG A 12 10.78 -11.14 -11.60
CA ARG A 12 10.51 -12.16 -12.62
C ARG A 12 11.36 -13.38 -12.33
N ASN A 13 10.84 -14.32 -11.55
CA ASN A 13 11.27 -15.72 -11.59
C ASN A 13 10.13 -16.53 -12.18
N GLY A 14 10.42 -17.21 -13.29
CA GLY A 14 9.48 -17.91 -14.16
C GLY A 14 8.78 -19.14 -13.54
N ARG A 15 7.84 -18.85 -12.64
CA ARG A 15 6.67 -19.69 -12.36
C ARG A 15 5.47 -18.81 -12.65
N GLY A 16 4.57 -19.28 -13.51
CA GLY A 16 3.30 -18.60 -13.76
C GLY A 16 2.59 -18.26 -12.46
N PRO A 17 1.67 -17.28 -12.42
CA PRO A 17 1.00 -16.89 -11.20
C PRO A 17 0.41 -18.15 -10.58
N GLU A 18 0.97 -18.59 -9.44
CA GLU A 18 0.41 -19.70 -8.67
C GLU A 18 -1.02 -19.32 -8.33
N GLU A 19 -1.95 -20.07 -8.86
CA GLU A 19 -3.38 -19.77 -8.81
C GLU A 19 -3.86 -19.71 -7.35
N VAL A 20 -4.44 -18.58 -6.96
CA VAL A 20 -5.09 -18.42 -5.66
C VAL A 20 -6.35 -19.29 -5.66
N SER A 21 -6.38 -20.31 -4.83
CA SER A 21 -7.49 -21.27 -4.79
C SER A 21 -8.80 -20.62 -4.34
N ALA A 22 -9.94 -21.25 -4.64
CA ALA A 22 -11.25 -20.76 -4.17
C ALA A 22 -11.32 -20.64 -2.65
N LEU A 23 -10.67 -21.55 -1.91
CA LEU A 23 -10.59 -21.48 -0.45
C LEU A 23 -9.73 -20.31 0.01
N ASP A 24 -8.61 -20.02 -0.66
CA ASP A 24 -7.76 -18.87 -0.33
C ASP A 24 -8.52 -17.56 -0.53
N LYS A 25 -9.30 -17.44 -1.61
CA LYS A 25 -10.15 -16.25 -1.87
C LYS A 25 -11.17 -16.03 -0.75
N ARG A 26 -11.85 -17.09 -0.31
CA ARG A 26 -12.80 -16.99 0.80
C ARG A 26 -12.12 -16.60 2.13
N ILE A 27 -10.93 -17.10 2.42
CA ILE A 27 -10.16 -16.68 3.59
C ILE A 27 -9.80 -15.19 3.48
N ILE A 28 -9.39 -14.71 2.30
CA ILE A 28 -9.11 -13.29 2.06
C ILE A 28 -10.36 -12.44 2.30
N GLU A 29 -11.52 -12.83 1.79
CA GLU A 29 -12.79 -12.13 2.00
C GLU A 29 -13.09 -11.93 3.49
N HIS A 30 -12.99 -12.98 4.30
CA HIS A 30 -13.17 -12.88 5.75
C HIS A 30 -12.20 -11.92 6.43
N LEU A 31 -10.92 -11.90 5.99
CA LEU A 31 -9.90 -11.03 6.55
C LEU A 31 -9.95 -9.59 6.01
N GLN A 32 -10.58 -9.37 4.85
CA GLN A 32 -10.90 -8.04 4.34
C GLN A 32 -12.05 -7.39 5.10
N GLU A 33 -13.05 -8.18 5.54
CA GLU A 33 -14.13 -7.70 6.39
C GLU A 33 -13.63 -7.36 7.80
N ASP A 34 -12.82 -8.25 8.39
CA ASP A 34 -12.20 -8.05 9.70
C ASP A 34 -10.83 -8.72 9.75
N GLY A 35 -9.78 -7.93 9.66
CA GLY A 35 -8.38 -8.40 9.72
C GLY A 35 -7.99 -9.05 11.04
N ARG A 36 -8.85 -8.97 12.09
CA ARG A 36 -8.66 -9.61 13.39
C ARG A 36 -9.57 -10.82 13.60
N ARG A 37 -10.41 -11.20 12.59
CA ARG A 37 -11.32 -12.34 12.71
C ARG A 37 -10.57 -13.59 13.14
N PRO A 38 -11.00 -14.28 14.21
CA PRO A 38 -10.34 -15.49 14.70
C PRO A 38 -10.31 -16.58 13.63
N PHE A 39 -9.17 -17.22 13.44
CA PHE A 39 -9.06 -18.32 12.46
C PHE A 39 -9.97 -19.50 12.78
N THR A 40 -10.28 -19.72 14.06
CA THR A 40 -11.28 -20.71 14.49
C THR A 40 -12.68 -20.42 13.92
N GLN A 41 -13.07 -19.14 13.88
CA GLN A 41 -14.35 -18.72 13.32
C GLN A 41 -14.36 -18.90 11.80
N ILE A 42 -13.31 -18.45 11.11
CA ILE A 42 -13.15 -18.64 9.66
C ILE A 42 -13.22 -20.14 9.31
N ALA A 43 -12.53 -20.97 10.08
CA ALA A 43 -12.50 -22.41 9.88
C ALA A 43 -13.90 -23.05 10.00
N LEU A 44 -14.66 -22.63 11.00
CA LEU A 44 -16.04 -23.11 11.23
C LEU A 44 -16.94 -22.72 10.03
N GLU A 45 -16.90 -21.47 9.59
CA GLU A 45 -17.72 -20.96 8.50
C GLU A 45 -17.37 -21.58 7.14
N LEU A 46 -16.08 -21.91 6.95
CA LEU A 46 -15.59 -22.53 5.71
C LEU A 46 -15.61 -24.06 5.71
N GLY A 47 -15.91 -24.70 6.85
CA GLY A 47 -15.93 -26.16 6.97
C GLY A 47 -14.55 -26.80 6.86
N VAL A 48 -13.50 -26.13 7.34
CA VAL A 48 -12.11 -26.58 7.32
C VAL A 48 -11.50 -26.54 8.73
N SER A 49 -10.28 -27.06 8.90
CA SER A 49 -9.58 -26.96 10.18
C SER A 49 -8.94 -25.57 10.35
N GLU A 50 -8.81 -25.10 11.60
CA GLU A 50 -8.07 -23.87 11.93
C GLU A 50 -6.63 -23.93 11.43
N ALA A 51 -5.97 -25.08 11.56
CA ALA A 51 -4.62 -25.29 11.06
C ALA A 51 -4.51 -25.05 9.55
N ALA A 52 -5.53 -25.46 8.79
CA ALA A 52 -5.56 -25.21 7.35
C ALA A 52 -5.73 -23.71 7.04
N VAL A 53 -6.59 -22.98 7.75
CA VAL A 53 -6.75 -21.54 7.61
C VAL A 53 -5.44 -20.82 7.92
N ARG A 54 -4.82 -21.13 9.06
CA ARG A 54 -3.54 -20.55 9.49
C ARG A 54 -2.42 -20.76 8.46
N ALA A 55 -2.24 -22.00 7.99
CA ALA A 55 -1.21 -22.33 7.03
C ALA A 55 -1.41 -21.61 5.68
N ARG A 56 -2.68 -21.47 5.23
CA ARG A 56 -3.02 -20.75 4.00
C ARG A 56 -2.81 -19.26 4.15
N THR A 57 -3.26 -18.65 5.25
CA THR A 57 -3.05 -17.23 5.53
C THR A 57 -1.56 -16.89 5.57
N ASN A 58 -0.75 -17.67 6.28
CA ASN A 58 0.70 -17.45 6.33
C ASN A 58 1.33 -17.50 4.94
N ARG A 59 0.98 -18.49 4.12
CA ARG A 59 1.46 -18.60 2.74
C ARG A 59 1.05 -17.40 1.87
N LEU A 60 -0.17 -16.90 2.01
CA LEU A 60 -0.65 -15.71 1.30
C LEU A 60 0.13 -14.45 1.71
N VAL A 61 0.47 -14.34 3.00
CA VAL A 61 1.30 -13.24 3.52
C VAL A 61 2.75 -13.37 3.02
N GLU A 62 3.36 -14.54 3.11
CA GLU A 62 4.72 -14.81 2.63
C GLU A 62 4.88 -14.54 1.12
N ARG A 63 3.83 -14.80 0.36
CA ARG A 63 3.77 -14.52 -1.10
C ARG A 63 3.45 -13.06 -1.41
N GLY A 64 3.19 -12.22 -0.43
CA GLY A 64 2.79 -10.82 -0.63
C GLY A 64 1.42 -10.63 -1.27
N ILE A 65 0.56 -11.67 -1.25
CA ILE A 65 -0.82 -11.61 -1.78
C ILE A 65 -1.76 -10.97 -0.77
N LEU A 66 -1.52 -11.20 0.53
CA LEU A 66 -2.29 -10.66 1.63
C LEU A 66 -1.38 -9.88 2.58
N GLN A 67 -1.85 -8.73 3.02
CA GLN A 67 -1.26 -7.98 4.13
C GLN A 67 -2.35 -7.65 5.14
N ILE A 68 -2.05 -7.84 6.43
CA ILE A 68 -2.93 -7.43 7.52
C ILE A 68 -2.26 -6.23 8.18
N VAL A 69 -2.86 -5.07 8.04
CA VAL A 69 -2.30 -3.79 8.50
C VAL A 69 -3.29 -3.02 9.36
N GLY A 70 -2.78 -2.23 10.30
CA GLY A 70 -3.57 -1.23 10.99
C GLY A 70 -3.65 0.03 10.12
N VAL A 71 -4.86 0.47 9.80
CA VAL A 71 -5.10 1.75 9.14
C VAL A 71 -5.50 2.76 10.20
N THR A 72 -4.85 3.92 10.19
CA THR A 72 -5.15 5.03 11.10
C THR A 72 -5.72 6.20 10.31
N ASP A 73 -6.47 7.05 11.00
CA ASP A 73 -6.90 8.34 10.46
C ASP A 73 -5.86 9.39 10.87
N PRO A 74 -5.07 9.94 9.94
CA PRO A 74 -4.01 10.89 10.27
C PRO A 74 -4.53 12.13 10.98
N LEU A 75 -5.71 12.62 10.60
CA LEU A 75 -6.30 13.82 11.22
C LEU A 75 -6.63 13.59 12.71
N LYS A 76 -7.04 12.36 13.08
CA LYS A 76 -7.27 11.97 14.48
C LYS A 76 -5.99 11.73 15.27
N LEU A 77 -4.86 11.53 14.58
CA LEU A 77 -3.53 11.43 15.20
C LEU A 77 -2.87 12.79 15.42
N GLY A 78 -3.51 13.90 14.98
CA GLY A 78 -3.03 15.25 15.18
C GLY A 78 -2.36 15.88 13.96
N PHE A 79 -2.26 15.17 12.84
CA PHE A 79 -1.89 15.79 11.57
C PHE A 79 -3.03 16.72 11.12
N GLN A 80 -2.68 17.89 10.61
CA GLN A 80 -3.68 18.91 10.26
C GLN A 80 -3.90 19.02 8.76
N GLN A 81 -2.98 18.49 7.95
CA GLN A 81 -3.02 18.59 6.50
C GLN A 81 -2.91 17.23 5.84
N MET A 82 -3.87 16.93 4.99
CA MET A 82 -3.87 15.82 4.07
C MET A 82 -4.23 16.35 2.67
N ALA A 83 -3.36 16.11 1.70
CA ALA A 83 -3.52 16.67 0.36
C ALA A 83 -3.25 15.61 -0.72
N MET A 84 -4.06 15.66 -1.79
CA MET A 84 -3.76 14.92 -3.02
C MET A 84 -2.97 15.84 -3.95
N VAL A 85 -1.79 15.40 -4.37
CA VAL A 85 -0.91 16.17 -5.26
C VAL A 85 -0.74 15.42 -6.58
N GLY A 86 -1.06 16.10 -7.68
CA GLY A 86 -0.85 15.58 -9.03
C GLY A 86 0.49 16.07 -9.59
N ILE A 87 1.28 15.13 -10.08
CA ILE A 87 2.62 15.37 -10.62
C ILE A 87 2.60 15.03 -12.11
N ARG A 88 3.23 15.90 -12.91
CA ARG A 88 3.57 15.62 -14.31
C ARG A 88 5.05 15.34 -14.42
N CYS A 89 5.39 14.26 -15.09
CA CYS A 89 6.76 13.80 -15.22
C CYS A 89 7.28 13.99 -16.65
N GLU A 90 8.58 14.09 -16.81
CA GLU A 90 9.21 13.89 -18.11
C GLU A 90 9.01 12.43 -18.57
N ARG A 91 8.89 12.25 -19.90
CA ARG A 91 8.41 10.97 -20.50
C ARG A 91 9.16 9.72 -20.06
N ASP A 92 10.44 9.82 -19.79
CA ASP A 92 11.31 8.69 -19.44
C ASP A 92 11.62 8.62 -17.92
N ARG A 93 11.06 9.53 -17.12
CA ARG A 93 11.35 9.66 -15.69
C ARG A 93 10.22 9.15 -14.77
N LEU A 94 9.10 8.72 -15.32
CA LEU A 94 7.89 8.35 -14.58
C LEU A 94 8.13 7.44 -13.39
N VAL A 95 8.81 6.31 -13.61
CA VAL A 95 9.05 5.32 -12.54
C VAL A 95 10.03 5.86 -11.52
N GLN A 96 11.09 6.53 -11.97
CA GLN A 96 12.11 7.13 -11.11
C GLN A 96 11.50 8.21 -10.19
N VAL A 97 10.66 9.09 -10.75
CA VAL A 97 9.95 10.12 -9.96
C VAL A 97 9.01 9.47 -8.95
N ALA A 98 8.22 8.48 -9.36
CA ALA A 98 7.31 7.79 -8.46
C ALA A 98 8.03 7.10 -7.29
N GLU A 99 9.19 6.48 -7.55
CA GLU A 99 10.03 5.87 -6.51
C GLU A 99 10.65 6.93 -5.57
N ALA A 100 11.17 8.02 -6.14
CA ALA A 100 11.78 9.11 -5.37
C ALA A 100 10.75 9.80 -4.46
N VAL A 101 9.56 10.07 -4.97
CA VAL A 101 8.46 10.68 -4.20
C VAL A 101 7.97 9.74 -3.10
N GLY A 102 7.83 8.45 -3.40
CA GLY A 102 7.41 7.44 -2.43
C GLY A 102 8.41 7.17 -1.30
N ALA A 103 9.62 7.70 -1.39
CA ALA A 103 10.63 7.61 -0.33
C ALA A 103 10.45 8.66 0.78
N PHE A 104 9.66 9.71 0.56
CA PHE A 104 9.42 10.72 1.57
C PHE A 104 8.47 10.21 2.67
N PRO A 105 8.77 10.50 3.94
CA PRO A 105 7.94 10.07 5.07
C PRO A 105 6.56 10.72 5.11
N GLU A 106 6.40 11.87 4.47
CA GLU A 106 5.13 12.59 4.34
C GLU A 106 4.19 11.94 3.30
N VAL A 107 4.70 11.07 2.45
CA VAL A 107 3.93 10.44 1.37
C VAL A 107 3.39 9.09 1.83
N ASP A 108 2.09 9.01 1.96
CA ASP A 108 1.39 7.80 2.42
C ASP A 108 0.97 6.89 1.25
N TYR A 109 0.71 7.49 0.10
CA TYR A 109 0.25 6.77 -1.09
C TYR A 109 0.83 7.33 -2.38
N VAL A 110 1.25 6.45 -3.29
CA VAL A 110 1.75 6.80 -4.63
C VAL A 110 1.07 5.91 -5.66
N VAL A 111 0.52 6.50 -6.70
CA VAL A 111 -0.05 5.77 -7.83
C VAL A 111 0.34 6.40 -9.16
N ILE A 112 0.77 5.57 -10.12
CA ILE A 112 0.96 5.97 -11.52
C ILE A 112 -0.41 5.94 -12.19
N THR A 113 -0.76 7.02 -12.88
CA THR A 113 -2.07 7.21 -13.49
C THR A 113 -1.99 7.34 -15.01
N ALA A 114 -3.13 7.18 -15.65
CA ALA A 114 -3.29 7.44 -17.08
C ALA A 114 -4.33 8.57 -17.24
N GLY A 115 -3.87 9.83 -17.26
CA GLY A 115 -4.77 10.98 -17.31
C GLY A 115 -4.02 12.30 -17.35
N THR A 116 -4.58 13.32 -16.70
CA THR A 116 -4.03 14.68 -16.66
C THR A 116 -2.68 14.77 -15.93
N TYR A 117 -2.50 13.93 -14.92
CA TYR A 117 -1.26 13.76 -14.16
C TYR A 117 -0.69 12.38 -14.43
N ASP A 118 0.61 12.23 -14.31
CA ASP A 118 1.32 10.97 -14.50
C ASP A 118 1.43 10.19 -13.19
N VAL A 119 1.59 10.93 -12.07
CA VAL A 119 1.62 10.38 -10.72
C VAL A 119 0.67 11.17 -9.83
N LEU A 120 -0.10 10.47 -8.99
CA LEU A 120 -0.84 11.06 -7.87
C LEU A 120 -0.24 10.55 -6.56
N ILE A 121 -0.08 11.46 -5.61
CA ILE A 121 0.37 11.12 -4.27
C ILE A 121 -0.58 11.67 -3.22
N GLU A 122 -0.70 10.95 -2.13
CA GLU A 122 -1.31 11.45 -0.90
C GLU A 122 -0.21 11.88 0.06
N VAL A 123 -0.30 13.12 0.53
CA VAL A 123 0.69 13.74 1.43
C VAL A 123 0.01 14.05 2.74
N VAL A 124 0.64 13.66 3.85
CA VAL A 124 0.17 13.91 5.22
C VAL A 124 1.22 14.74 5.95
N CYS A 125 0.84 15.93 6.41
CA CYS A 125 1.74 16.86 7.08
C CYS A 125 1.15 17.31 8.44
N GLU A 126 2.06 17.71 9.34
CA GLU A 126 1.67 18.18 10.67
C GLU A 126 0.80 19.43 10.58
N ASP A 127 1.16 20.36 9.70
CA ASP A 127 0.47 21.63 9.49
C ASP A 127 0.63 22.14 8.04
N ASN A 128 0.05 23.32 7.78
CA ASN A 128 0.11 23.95 6.46
C ASN A 128 1.51 24.41 6.06
N SER A 129 2.36 24.79 7.02
CA SER A 129 3.75 25.18 6.74
C SER A 129 4.56 23.98 6.26
N ALA A 130 4.44 22.86 6.94
CA ALA A 130 5.09 21.60 6.55
C ALA A 130 4.65 21.13 5.15
N LEU A 131 3.37 21.33 4.79
CA LEU A 131 2.89 21.02 3.44
C LEU A 131 3.52 21.95 2.40
N LEU A 132 3.63 23.25 2.68
CA LEU A 132 4.26 24.22 1.77
C LEU A 132 5.74 23.92 1.59
N ASP A 133 6.46 23.59 2.66
CA ASP A 133 7.89 23.23 2.63
C ASP A 133 8.10 21.94 1.82
N PHE A 134 7.24 20.94 2.01
CA PHE A 134 7.24 19.72 1.22
C PHE A 134 7.08 20.01 -0.28
N LEU A 135 6.10 20.82 -0.65
CA LEU A 135 5.82 21.15 -2.05
C LEU A 135 6.90 22.02 -2.68
N ALA A 136 7.43 23.00 -1.92
CA ALA A 136 8.37 23.98 -2.45
C ALA A 136 9.82 23.49 -2.50
N GLU A 137 10.23 22.71 -1.51
CA GLU A 137 11.62 22.31 -1.33
C GLU A 137 11.86 20.84 -1.68
N LYS A 138 11.07 19.93 -1.13
CA LYS A 138 11.30 18.49 -1.31
C LYS A 138 10.82 17.99 -2.67
N LEU A 139 9.56 18.27 -3.01
CA LEU A 139 8.99 17.76 -4.24
C LEU A 139 9.65 18.38 -5.48
N ARG A 140 9.94 19.67 -5.46
CA ARG A 140 10.60 20.38 -6.58
C ARG A 140 12.07 20.09 -6.73
N ALA A 141 12.71 19.47 -5.75
CA ALA A 141 14.11 19.04 -5.85
C ALA A 141 14.28 17.71 -6.61
N ILE A 142 13.19 17.04 -6.95
CA ILE A 142 13.23 15.80 -7.74
C ILE A 142 13.37 16.16 -9.22
N ASP A 143 14.41 15.61 -9.87
CA ASP A 143 14.62 15.74 -11.31
C ASP A 143 13.58 14.94 -12.09
N GLY A 144 12.98 15.54 -13.13
CA GLY A 144 12.04 14.90 -14.04
C GLY A 144 10.59 15.29 -13.80
#